data_3bda9224559563bec2333b18bb81d6cc
#
_entry.id   3bda9224559563bec2333b18bb81d6cc
#
_cell.length_a   1.000
_cell.length_b   1.000
_cell.length_c   1.000
_cell.angle_alpha   90.00
_cell.angle_beta   90.00
_cell.angle_gamma   90.00
#
_symmetry.space_group_name_H-M   'P 1'
#
loop_
_entity.id
_entity.type
_entity.pdbx_description
1 polymer ?
#
loop_
_entity_poly.entity_id
_entity_poly.type
_entity_poly.pdbx_seq_one_letter_code
_entity_poly.pdbx_strand_id
1 'polypeptide(L)'
;ACIRSSRVLGTGAVAFEVSALGFGVMGMTYNRSQHPDKKQCVRLLHEAVDRGVTLFDTAIICGPLTNENLVGEALSEFRERIAVTTKFGHEVINGKATGRQDSRPQTIRRYCEESLKRLRLDSLPMFYQHRADPNTPPEEVALTIADLMKEGKVQRWGMCEVSAETIRKAHAICPLTAIQSEYHLMHRLVEENGVLNTCRELGIGFVPYSPINRGFLGGCINEYTVFAPNNDNRQTLPRFQPEAMRANMRIVNILQAFGRKRGMTSAQVALGWLLQKAPWIVPIPGTTKLSHLEENLRATEFTLLPEEWKELENAVETIPVVGERYNIEQQRQVGF
;
A
#
# COMPACT_ATOMS: atom_id res chain seq x y z
N ALA A 1 -18.46 -7.00 -9.74
CA ALA A 1 -18.33 -5.55 -9.54
C ALA A 1 -17.19 -5.01 -10.39
N CYS A 2 -17.36 -3.80 -10.89
CA CYS A 2 -16.35 -3.08 -11.65
C CYS A 2 -16.15 -1.70 -11.05
N ILE A 3 -14.89 -1.23 -11.00
CA ILE A 3 -14.59 0.14 -10.63
C ILE A 3 -14.82 1.03 -11.86
N ARG A 4 -15.60 2.07 -11.69
CA ARG A 4 -15.83 3.09 -12.73
C ARG A 4 -15.31 4.45 -12.32
N SER A 5 -15.04 4.64 -11.03
CA SER A 5 -14.52 5.90 -10.49
C SER A 5 -13.00 5.94 -10.53
N SER A 6 -12.46 7.12 -10.75
CA SER A 6 -11.03 7.39 -10.71
C SER A 6 -10.71 8.49 -9.72
N ARG A 7 -9.45 8.57 -9.33
CA ARG A 7 -8.90 9.61 -8.44
C ARG A 7 -7.56 10.09 -8.97
N VAL A 8 -7.14 11.27 -8.57
CA VAL A 8 -5.87 11.84 -8.98
C VAL A 8 -4.94 11.92 -7.78
N LEU A 9 -3.76 11.30 -7.93
CA LEU A 9 -2.66 11.41 -6.99
C LEU A 9 -1.69 12.47 -7.50
N GLY A 10 -1.31 13.42 -6.63
CA GLY A 10 -0.38 14.47 -7.02
C GLY A 10 -1.02 15.57 -7.85
N THR A 11 -0.20 16.54 -8.22
CA THR A 11 -0.65 17.74 -8.96
C THR A 11 0.32 18.11 -10.07
N GLY A 12 -0.15 18.91 -11.03
CA GLY A 12 0.70 19.43 -12.11
C GLY A 12 1.28 18.33 -13.00
N ALA A 13 2.56 18.46 -13.31
CA ALA A 13 3.26 17.52 -14.21
C ALA A 13 3.39 16.11 -13.66
N VAL A 14 3.27 15.93 -12.34
CA VAL A 14 3.38 14.62 -11.68
C VAL A 14 2.02 14.05 -11.25
N ALA A 15 0.93 14.66 -11.66
CA ALA A 15 -0.41 14.16 -11.40
C ALA A 15 -0.62 12.79 -12.05
N PHE A 16 -1.35 11.94 -11.37
CA PHE A 16 -1.54 10.56 -11.79
C PHE A 16 -2.98 10.13 -11.55
N GLU A 17 -3.74 9.97 -12.63
CA GLU A 17 -5.12 9.47 -12.54
C GLU A 17 -5.10 7.95 -12.50
N VAL A 18 -5.76 7.40 -11.48
CA VAL A 18 -5.83 5.96 -11.25
C VAL A 18 -7.24 5.56 -10.81
N SER A 19 -7.56 4.27 -10.85
CA SER A 19 -8.82 3.78 -10.29
C SER A 19 -8.89 4.11 -8.79
N ALA A 20 -10.10 4.29 -8.27
CA ALA A 20 -10.31 4.70 -6.87
C ALA A 20 -9.74 3.71 -5.84
N LEU A 21 -9.58 2.45 -6.23
CA LEU A 21 -8.83 1.43 -5.50
C LEU A 21 -7.75 0.86 -6.40
N GLY A 22 -6.55 0.67 -5.85
CA GLY A 22 -5.51 -0.09 -6.52
C GLY A 22 -5.46 -1.52 -5.99
N PHE A 23 -4.48 -2.27 -6.44
CA PHE A 23 -4.26 -3.66 -6.06
C PHE A 23 -2.83 -3.83 -5.54
N GLY A 24 -2.69 -4.20 -4.27
CA GLY A 24 -1.41 -4.57 -3.69
C GLY A 24 -1.09 -6.03 -4.01
N VAL A 25 -0.01 -6.28 -4.75
CA VAL A 25 0.31 -7.62 -5.27
C VAL A 25 1.18 -8.45 -4.32
N MET A 26 1.72 -7.83 -3.27
CA MET A 26 2.68 -8.45 -2.35
C MET A 26 2.24 -9.83 -1.84
N GLY A 27 1.00 -9.99 -1.43
CA GLY A 27 0.49 -11.22 -0.81
C GLY A 27 0.48 -12.44 -1.73
N MET A 28 0.70 -12.27 -3.02
CA MET A 28 0.76 -13.40 -3.97
C MET A 28 2.09 -14.16 -3.89
N THR A 29 3.15 -13.53 -3.39
CA THR A 29 4.50 -14.15 -3.35
C THR A 29 5.26 -13.91 -2.06
N TYR A 30 4.69 -13.14 -1.10
CA TYR A 30 5.48 -12.65 0.03
C TYR A 30 4.63 -12.47 1.30
N ASN A 31 5.18 -12.91 2.44
CA ASN A 31 4.71 -12.62 3.80
C ASN A 31 3.28 -13.04 4.15
N ARG A 32 2.71 -14.03 3.46
CA ARG A 32 1.38 -14.59 3.79
C ARG A 32 1.42 -16.11 3.80
N SER A 33 0.53 -16.71 4.57
CA SER A 33 0.50 -18.17 4.85
C SER A 33 0.29 -19.04 3.62
N GLN A 34 -0.53 -18.60 2.69
CA GLN A 34 -0.87 -19.34 1.50
C GLN A 34 -0.64 -18.50 0.26
N HIS A 35 0.16 -19.04 -0.65
CA HIS A 35 0.37 -18.45 -1.97
C HIS A 35 -0.32 -19.33 -3.01
N PRO A 36 -1.21 -18.78 -3.85
CA PRO A 36 -1.80 -19.53 -4.92
C PRO A 36 -0.75 -19.85 -5.97
N ASP A 37 -1.02 -20.80 -6.86
CA ASP A 37 -0.12 -21.09 -7.96
C ASP A 37 -0.07 -19.91 -8.94
N LYS A 38 0.96 -19.87 -9.79
CA LYS A 38 1.20 -18.79 -10.73
C LYS A 38 0.01 -18.54 -11.65
N LYS A 39 -0.64 -19.61 -12.13
CA LYS A 39 -1.78 -19.48 -13.05
C LYS A 39 -2.97 -18.80 -12.37
N GLN A 40 -3.21 -19.11 -11.10
CA GLN A 40 -4.26 -18.48 -10.32
C GLN A 40 -3.95 -17.00 -10.09
N CYS A 41 -2.69 -16.67 -9.78
CA CYS A 41 -2.25 -15.29 -9.62
C CYS A 41 -2.45 -14.48 -10.91
N VAL A 42 -2.03 -15.02 -12.04
CA VAL A 42 -2.19 -14.36 -13.35
C VAL A 42 -3.67 -14.12 -13.66
N ARG A 43 -4.51 -15.14 -13.44
CA ARG A 43 -5.95 -14.99 -13.66
C ARG A 43 -6.57 -13.92 -12.79
N LEU A 44 -6.18 -13.86 -11.51
CA LEU A 44 -6.71 -12.86 -10.59
C LEU A 44 -6.30 -11.45 -11.00
N LEU A 45 -5.05 -11.27 -11.42
CA LEU A 45 -4.57 -9.98 -11.92
C LEU A 45 -5.30 -9.56 -13.19
N HIS A 46 -5.55 -10.49 -14.13
CA HIS A 46 -6.33 -10.23 -15.33
C HIS A 46 -7.78 -9.86 -14.99
N GLU A 47 -8.39 -10.55 -14.03
CA GLU A 47 -9.72 -10.20 -13.54
C GLU A 47 -9.77 -8.78 -12.97
N ALA A 48 -8.73 -8.39 -12.21
CA ALA A 48 -8.64 -7.04 -11.68
C ALA A 48 -8.59 -5.99 -12.81
N VAL A 49 -7.81 -6.24 -13.86
CA VAL A 49 -7.76 -5.37 -15.05
C VAL A 49 -9.13 -5.26 -15.70
N ASP A 50 -9.78 -6.40 -15.92
CA ASP A 50 -11.11 -6.45 -16.57
C ASP A 50 -12.18 -5.73 -15.75
N ARG A 51 -12.01 -5.67 -14.44
CA ARG A 51 -12.92 -5.00 -13.50
C ARG A 51 -12.58 -3.53 -13.24
N GLY A 52 -11.64 -2.98 -14.00
CA GLY A 52 -11.34 -1.55 -13.99
C GLY A 52 -10.24 -1.11 -13.04
N VAL A 53 -9.50 -2.01 -12.40
CA VAL A 53 -8.32 -1.64 -11.63
C VAL A 53 -7.22 -1.20 -12.57
N THR A 54 -6.66 -0.01 -12.34
CA THR A 54 -5.59 0.54 -13.18
C THR A 54 -4.27 0.73 -12.42
N LEU A 55 -4.27 0.52 -11.11
CA LEU A 55 -3.08 0.71 -10.27
C LEU A 55 -2.71 -0.61 -9.59
N PHE A 56 -1.51 -1.11 -9.88
CA PHE A 56 -0.98 -2.35 -9.31
C PHE A 56 0.34 -2.05 -8.63
N ASP A 57 0.45 -2.35 -7.33
CA ASP A 57 1.59 -2.00 -6.52
C ASP A 57 2.40 -3.22 -6.10
N THR A 58 3.70 -3.17 -6.37
CA THR A 58 4.66 -4.20 -6.00
C THR A 58 5.90 -3.57 -5.38
N ALA A 59 6.94 -4.33 -5.18
CA ALA A 59 8.24 -3.86 -4.70
C ALA A 59 9.35 -4.87 -5.01
N ILE A 60 10.57 -4.39 -5.08
CA ILE A 60 11.75 -5.22 -5.31
C ILE A 60 11.90 -6.27 -4.21
N ILE A 61 11.65 -5.88 -2.96
CA ILE A 61 11.81 -6.75 -1.79
C ILE A 61 10.80 -7.89 -1.74
N CYS A 62 9.67 -7.76 -2.43
CA CYS A 62 8.60 -8.74 -2.38
C CYS A 62 9.01 -10.02 -3.10
N GLY A 63 9.25 -11.05 -2.31
CA GLY A 63 9.65 -12.34 -2.81
C GLY A 63 11.10 -12.79 -2.60
N PRO A 64 12.21 -11.99 -2.48
CA PRO A 64 12.49 -10.81 -3.29
C PRO A 64 12.54 -11.10 -4.79
N LEU A 65 12.29 -10.09 -5.59
CA LEU A 65 12.30 -10.10 -7.07
C LEU A 65 11.17 -10.90 -7.72
N THR A 66 10.67 -11.94 -7.06
CA THR A 66 9.65 -12.85 -7.64
C THR A 66 8.32 -12.17 -7.88
N ASN A 67 7.95 -11.19 -7.04
CA ASN A 67 6.71 -10.45 -7.22
C ASN A 67 6.77 -9.57 -8.47
N GLU A 68 7.86 -8.83 -8.68
CA GLU A 68 8.04 -8.04 -9.91
C GLU A 68 8.04 -8.92 -11.15
N ASN A 69 8.65 -10.09 -11.11
CA ASN A 69 8.63 -11.03 -12.23
C ASN A 69 7.21 -11.51 -12.55
N LEU A 70 6.42 -11.83 -11.52
CA LEU A 70 5.02 -12.22 -11.70
C LEU A 70 4.21 -11.08 -12.33
N VAL A 71 4.36 -9.86 -11.81
CA VAL A 71 3.65 -8.68 -12.32
C VAL A 71 4.03 -8.40 -13.77
N GLY A 72 5.32 -8.47 -14.10
CA GLY A 72 5.79 -8.28 -15.48
C GLY A 72 5.18 -9.29 -16.44
N GLU A 73 5.16 -10.55 -16.05
CA GLU A 73 4.58 -11.61 -16.87
C GLU A 73 3.07 -11.44 -17.04
N ALA A 74 2.36 -11.13 -15.96
CA ALA A 74 0.89 -11.06 -16.00
C ALA A 74 0.36 -9.77 -16.63
N LEU A 75 1.03 -8.64 -16.44
CA LEU A 75 0.45 -7.32 -16.69
C LEU A 75 1.13 -6.52 -17.81
N SER A 76 2.29 -6.93 -18.33
CA SER A 76 2.99 -6.15 -19.35
C SER A 76 2.19 -5.96 -20.63
N GLU A 77 1.33 -6.91 -20.99
CA GLU A 77 0.45 -6.77 -22.16
C GLU A 77 -0.61 -5.67 -21.98
N PHE A 78 -0.89 -5.28 -20.75
CA PHE A 78 -1.89 -4.24 -20.44
C PHE A 78 -1.25 -2.87 -20.12
N ARG A 79 0.07 -2.70 -20.32
CA ARG A 79 0.82 -1.50 -19.90
C ARG A 79 0.26 -0.18 -20.44
N GLU A 80 -0.48 -0.21 -21.53
CA GLU A 80 -1.13 0.99 -22.10
C GLU A 80 -2.40 1.38 -21.31
N ARG A 81 -2.96 0.47 -20.54
CA ARG A 81 -4.24 0.64 -19.85
C ARG A 81 -4.10 0.74 -18.33
N ILE A 82 -3.00 0.23 -17.79
CA ILE A 82 -2.77 0.15 -16.34
C ILE A 82 -1.39 0.71 -15.99
N ALA A 83 -1.16 0.95 -14.73
CA ALA A 83 0.12 1.38 -14.23
C ALA A 83 0.60 0.45 -13.12
N VAL A 84 1.88 0.07 -13.20
CA VAL A 84 2.56 -0.68 -12.17
C VAL A 84 3.45 0.27 -11.39
N THR A 85 3.36 0.22 -10.06
CA THR A 85 4.24 0.97 -9.17
C THR A 85 5.14 -0.01 -8.43
N THR A 86 6.40 0.36 -8.25
CA THR A 86 7.37 -0.47 -7.53
C THR A 86 8.25 0.38 -6.63
N LYS A 87 9.14 -0.26 -5.87
CA LYS A 87 9.86 0.40 -4.78
C LYS A 87 11.29 -0.09 -4.68
N PHE A 88 12.21 0.86 -4.46
CA PHE A 88 13.59 0.63 -4.08
C PHE A 88 13.78 0.95 -2.59
N GLY A 89 14.95 0.71 -2.05
CA GLY A 89 15.32 1.13 -0.70
C GLY A 89 15.84 -0.01 0.17
N HIS A 90 15.18 -1.15 0.15
CA HIS A 90 15.68 -2.35 0.81
C HIS A 90 16.81 -2.96 -0.02
N GLU A 91 17.94 -3.25 0.64
CA GLU A 91 19.07 -3.89 -0.03
C GLU A 91 18.77 -5.38 -0.29
N VAL A 92 19.02 -5.81 -1.53
CA VAL A 92 18.89 -7.20 -1.95
C VAL A 92 20.21 -7.64 -2.59
N ILE A 93 20.85 -8.67 -2.04
CA ILE A 93 22.10 -9.23 -2.54
C ILE A 93 21.89 -10.71 -2.84
N ASN A 94 22.23 -11.13 -4.07
CA ASN A 94 22.08 -12.52 -4.53
C ASN A 94 20.64 -13.05 -4.29
N GLY A 95 19.64 -12.21 -4.58
CA GLY A 95 18.22 -12.58 -4.43
C GLY A 95 17.72 -12.64 -3.00
N LYS A 96 18.49 -12.16 -2.02
CA LYS A 96 18.11 -12.20 -0.60
C LYS A 96 18.12 -10.81 0.02
N ALA A 97 17.12 -10.50 0.83
CA ALA A 97 17.08 -9.27 1.62
C ALA A 97 18.17 -9.32 2.70
N THR A 98 18.89 -8.22 2.86
CA THR A 98 19.97 -8.12 3.86
C THR A 98 19.49 -7.54 5.19
N GLY A 99 18.30 -6.96 5.22
CA GLY A 99 17.79 -6.22 6.38
C GLY A 99 18.28 -4.77 6.45
N ARG A 100 19.12 -4.36 5.51
CA ARG A 100 19.65 -2.98 5.43
C ARG A 100 18.94 -2.19 4.34
N GLN A 101 19.02 -0.86 4.42
CA GLN A 101 18.58 0.05 3.38
C GLN A 101 19.79 0.55 2.57
N ASP A 102 19.57 0.77 1.29
CA ASP A 102 20.56 1.36 0.41
C ASP A 102 19.88 2.23 -0.65
N SER A 103 19.90 3.54 -0.43
CA SER A 103 19.36 4.53 -1.37
C SER A 103 20.46 5.43 -1.94
N ARG A 104 21.69 4.91 -2.04
CA ARG A 104 22.75 5.65 -2.74
C ARG A 104 22.40 5.81 -4.21
N PRO A 105 22.81 6.92 -4.84
CA PRO A 105 22.46 7.18 -6.25
C PRO A 105 22.75 6.01 -7.20
N GLN A 106 23.93 5.38 -7.09
CA GLN A 106 24.30 4.25 -7.94
C GLN A 106 23.40 3.02 -7.72
N THR A 107 22.95 2.81 -6.48
CA THR A 107 22.07 1.69 -6.15
C THR A 107 20.66 1.94 -6.68
N ILE A 108 20.13 3.16 -6.51
CA ILE A 108 18.80 3.53 -7.05
C ILE A 108 18.79 3.32 -8.56
N ARG A 109 19.84 3.76 -9.28
CA ARG A 109 19.95 3.61 -10.72
C ARG A 109 19.98 2.15 -11.15
N ARG A 110 20.76 1.34 -10.46
CA ARG A 110 20.84 -0.10 -10.74
C ARG A 110 19.51 -0.78 -10.54
N TYR A 111 18.83 -0.50 -9.41
CA TYR A 111 17.54 -1.08 -9.11
C TYR A 111 16.46 -0.64 -10.11
N CYS A 112 16.52 0.60 -10.58
CA CYS A 112 15.62 1.07 -11.62
C CYS A 112 15.74 0.22 -12.90
N GLU A 113 16.97 0.03 -13.39
CA GLU A 113 17.24 -0.78 -14.59
C GLU A 113 16.77 -2.23 -14.40
N GLU A 114 17.03 -2.81 -13.23
CA GLU A 114 16.63 -4.19 -12.93
C GLU A 114 15.10 -4.34 -12.84
N SER A 115 14.43 -3.38 -12.23
CA SER A 115 12.95 -3.37 -12.15
C SER A 115 12.31 -3.21 -13.52
N LEU A 116 12.86 -2.35 -14.38
CA LEU A 116 12.38 -2.20 -15.76
C LEU A 116 12.41 -3.53 -16.51
N LYS A 117 13.47 -4.31 -16.34
CA LYS A 117 13.60 -5.63 -16.97
C LYS A 117 12.58 -6.63 -16.42
N ARG A 118 12.46 -6.74 -15.09
CA ARG A 118 11.53 -7.68 -14.49
C ARG A 118 10.08 -7.34 -14.81
N LEU A 119 9.73 -6.06 -14.81
CA LEU A 119 8.39 -5.58 -15.11
C LEU A 119 8.10 -5.49 -16.60
N ARG A 120 9.13 -5.64 -17.44
CA ARG A 120 9.01 -5.56 -18.92
C ARG A 120 8.49 -4.20 -19.36
N LEU A 121 9.03 -3.14 -18.76
CA LEU A 121 8.63 -1.76 -19.05
C LEU A 121 9.83 -0.96 -19.54
N ASP A 122 9.56 0.07 -20.36
CA ASP A 122 10.58 1.03 -20.81
C ASP A 122 10.73 2.19 -19.83
N SER A 123 9.69 2.45 -19.06
CA SER A 123 9.64 3.51 -18.05
C SER A 123 8.78 3.06 -16.88
N LEU A 124 9.21 3.37 -15.64
CA LEU A 124 8.42 3.08 -14.45
C LEU A 124 7.34 4.15 -14.26
N PRO A 125 6.07 3.78 -14.22
CA PRO A 125 5.00 4.75 -13.96
C PRO A 125 5.14 5.50 -12.64
N MET A 126 5.57 4.80 -11.57
CA MET A 126 5.94 5.41 -10.31
C MET A 126 6.96 4.54 -9.55
N PHE A 127 7.98 5.18 -9.00
CA PHE A 127 9.04 4.55 -8.23
C PHE A 127 9.05 5.13 -6.82
N TYR A 128 8.83 4.28 -5.81
CA TYR A 128 8.84 4.71 -4.41
C TYR A 128 10.15 4.38 -3.74
N GLN A 129 10.59 5.25 -2.83
CA GLN A 129 11.52 4.83 -1.79
C GLN A 129 10.73 4.07 -0.70
N HIS A 130 11.04 2.79 -0.53
CA HIS A 130 10.27 1.89 0.34
C HIS A 130 10.47 2.19 1.82
N ARG A 131 11.73 2.46 2.21
CA ARG A 131 12.12 2.91 3.55
C ARG A 131 13.27 3.90 3.42
N ALA A 132 13.30 4.88 4.31
CA ALA A 132 14.39 5.84 4.34
C ALA A 132 15.74 5.17 4.61
N ASP A 133 16.79 5.71 4.00
CA ASP A 133 18.17 5.28 4.26
C ASP A 133 18.82 6.31 5.17
N PRO A 134 19.19 5.95 6.41
CA PRO A 134 19.80 6.90 7.33
C PRO A 134 21.09 7.54 6.83
N ASN A 135 21.76 6.89 5.86
CA ASN A 135 23.02 7.33 5.32
C ASN A 135 22.91 8.14 4.03
N THR A 136 21.68 8.33 3.52
CA THR A 136 21.46 9.09 2.29
C THR A 136 20.34 10.14 2.55
N PRO A 137 20.68 11.43 2.55
CA PRO A 137 19.68 12.47 2.78
C PRO A 137 18.54 12.42 1.76
N PRO A 138 17.30 12.77 2.16
CA PRO A 138 16.16 12.76 1.23
C PRO A 138 16.36 13.68 0.02
N GLU A 139 17.09 14.76 0.16
CA GLU A 139 17.42 15.67 -0.96
C GLU A 139 18.26 14.97 -2.02
N GLU A 140 19.22 14.14 -1.61
CA GLU A 140 20.07 13.36 -2.52
C GLU A 140 19.26 12.29 -3.25
N VAL A 141 18.36 11.63 -2.56
CA VAL A 141 17.44 10.66 -3.15
C VAL A 141 16.56 11.38 -4.20
N ALA A 142 16.00 12.53 -3.84
CA ALA A 142 15.15 13.31 -4.74
C ALA A 142 15.90 13.77 -6.01
N LEU A 143 17.16 14.19 -5.88
CA LEU A 143 18.00 14.57 -7.03
C LEU A 143 18.22 13.38 -7.97
N THR A 144 18.48 12.21 -7.42
CA THR A 144 18.68 11.00 -8.24
C THR A 144 17.42 10.65 -9.02
N ILE A 145 16.27 10.71 -8.36
CA ILE A 145 14.97 10.47 -9.04
C ILE A 145 14.70 11.51 -10.11
N ALA A 146 15.00 12.79 -9.83
CA ALA A 146 14.84 13.86 -10.83
C ALA A 146 15.68 13.59 -12.09
N ASP A 147 16.90 13.09 -11.93
CA ASP A 147 17.75 12.70 -13.05
C ASP A 147 17.17 11.53 -13.84
N LEU A 148 16.65 10.51 -13.15
CA LEU A 148 15.96 9.38 -13.79
C LEU A 148 14.72 9.80 -14.55
N MET A 149 13.99 10.79 -14.05
CA MET A 149 12.85 11.39 -14.75
C MET A 149 13.26 12.10 -16.03
N LYS A 150 14.35 12.87 -16.00
CA LYS A 150 14.89 13.55 -17.18
C LYS A 150 15.34 12.55 -18.23
N GLU A 151 15.86 11.40 -17.81
CA GLU A 151 16.30 10.32 -18.69
C GLU A 151 15.11 9.49 -19.24
N GLY A 152 13.90 9.75 -18.78
CA GLY A 152 12.69 9.03 -19.21
C GLY A 152 12.52 7.64 -18.61
N LYS A 153 13.29 7.29 -17.58
CA LYS A 153 13.25 5.96 -16.96
C LYS A 153 12.20 5.86 -15.85
N VAL A 154 11.86 6.97 -15.23
CA VAL A 154 10.86 7.08 -14.16
C VAL A 154 9.94 8.23 -14.52
N GLN A 155 8.63 8.01 -14.42
CA GLN A 155 7.65 9.06 -14.72
C GLN A 155 7.25 9.87 -13.48
N ARG A 156 7.14 9.20 -12.33
CA ARG A 156 6.69 9.78 -11.06
C ARG A 156 7.37 9.06 -9.91
N TRP A 157 7.37 9.69 -8.75
CA TRP A 157 7.91 9.02 -7.58
C TRP A 157 7.12 9.30 -6.30
N GLY A 158 7.41 8.50 -5.30
CA GLY A 158 6.82 8.62 -3.98
C GLY A 158 7.76 8.14 -2.89
N MET A 159 7.31 8.26 -1.66
CA MET A 159 8.03 7.79 -0.48
C MET A 159 7.09 7.04 0.45
N CYS A 160 7.63 6.09 1.20
CA CYS A 160 6.86 5.29 2.15
C CYS A 160 7.34 5.54 3.56
N GLU A 161 6.39 5.67 4.50
CA GLU A 161 6.66 5.67 5.94
C GLU A 161 7.67 6.72 6.40
N VAL A 162 7.60 7.93 5.84
CA VAL A 162 8.49 9.04 6.18
C VAL A 162 7.76 10.14 6.95
N SER A 163 8.52 10.97 7.66
CA SER A 163 7.99 12.10 8.42
C SER A 163 7.57 13.25 7.51
N ALA A 164 6.74 14.16 8.05
CA ALA A 164 6.35 15.38 7.36
C ALA A 164 7.56 16.23 6.95
N GLU A 165 8.57 16.31 7.81
CA GLU A 165 9.81 17.05 7.51
C GLU A 165 10.54 16.46 6.30
N THR A 166 10.69 15.15 6.25
CA THR A 166 11.31 14.45 5.12
C THR A 166 10.53 14.65 3.83
N ILE A 167 9.19 14.59 3.90
CA ILE A 167 8.33 14.85 2.73
C ILE A 167 8.60 16.25 2.17
N ARG A 168 8.66 17.27 3.02
CA ARG A 168 8.90 18.66 2.57
C ARG A 168 10.27 18.81 1.93
N LYS A 169 11.30 18.22 2.51
CA LYS A 169 12.67 18.29 1.97
C LYS A 169 12.76 17.64 0.59
N ALA A 170 12.18 16.46 0.44
CA ALA A 170 12.21 15.73 -0.82
C ALA A 170 11.36 16.42 -1.90
N HIS A 171 10.15 16.83 -1.54
CA HIS A 171 9.23 17.49 -2.47
C HIS A 171 9.76 18.80 -3.03
N ALA A 172 10.50 19.55 -2.24
CA ALA A 172 11.12 20.81 -2.69
C ALA A 172 12.16 20.61 -3.81
N ILE A 173 12.80 19.44 -3.84
CA ILE A 173 13.81 19.10 -4.87
C ILE A 173 13.16 18.44 -6.08
N CYS A 174 12.28 17.47 -5.84
CA CYS A 174 11.59 16.72 -6.90
C CYS A 174 10.16 16.45 -6.43
N PRO A 175 9.15 17.06 -7.07
CA PRO A 175 7.76 16.91 -6.62
C PRO A 175 7.32 15.45 -6.51
N LEU A 176 6.73 15.13 -5.36
CA LEU A 176 6.20 13.80 -5.07
C LEU A 176 4.78 13.65 -5.62
N THR A 177 4.49 12.51 -6.21
CA THR A 177 3.13 12.17 -6.62
C THR A 177 2.34 11.61 -5.45
N ALA A 178 2.95 10.76 -4.62
CA ALA A 178 2.23 10.11 -3.52
C ALA A 178 3.14 9.77 -2.36
N ILE A 179 2.55 9.70 -1.19
CA ILE A 179 3.12 9.08 0.00
C ILE A 179 2.34 7.79 0.26
N GLN A 180 3.06 6.72 0.54
CA GLN A 180 2.46 5.44 0.89
C GLN A 180 2.79 5.09 2.34
N SER A 181 1.78 4.92 3.16
CA SER A 181 1.94 4.57 4.58
C SER A 181 0.79 3.70 5.03
N GLU A 182 1.00 2.94 6.09
CA GLU A 182 -0.08 2.19 6.71
C GLU A 182 -1.13 3.17 7.24
N TYR A 183 -2.39 2.97 6.85
CA TYR A 183 -3.51 3.79 7.31
C TYR A 183 -4.78 2.96 7.26
N HIS A 184 -5.44 2.81 8.37
CA HIS A 184 -6.71 2.12 8.54
C HIS A 184 -7.31 2.50 9.88
N LEU A 185 -8.51 1.99 10.17
CA LEU A 185 -9.24 2.32 11.41
C LEU A 185 -8.49 2.00 12.70
N MET A 186 -7.54 1.05 12.68
CA MET A 186 -6.72 0.70 13.84
C MET A 186 -5.35 1.39 13.84
N HIS A 187 -5.02 2.17 12.84
CA HIS A 187 -3.73 2.88 12.74
C HIS A 187 -3.94 4.22 12.04
N ARG A 188 -4.14 5.25 12.84
CA ARG A 188 -4.48 6.60 12.35
C ARG A 188 -3.39 7.63 12.64
N LEU A 189 -2.15 7.17 12.87
CA LEU A 189 -1.03 8.04 13.22
C LEU A 189 -0.80 9.17 12.22
N VAL A 190 -1.00 8.90 10.92
CA VAL A 190 -0.80 9.91 9.87
C VAL A 190 -1.72 11.13 10.00
N GLU A 191 -2.85 11.01 10.71
CA GLU A 191 -3.75 12.13 11.00
C GLU A 191 -3.17 13.06 12.07
N GLU A 192 -2.28 12.57 12.94
CA GLU A 192 -1.78 13.27 14.11
C GLU A 192 -0.35 13.78 13.95
N ASN A 193 0.48 13.09 13.15
CA ASN A 193 1.91 13.39 13.03
C ASN A 193 2.26 14.40 11.94
N GLY A 194 1.27 15.01 11.30
CA GLY A 194 1.47 16.00 10.26
C GLY A 194 1.64 15.45 8.84
N VAL A 195 1.73 14.14 8.67
CA VAL A 195 1.93 13.53 7.33
C VAL A 195 0.74 13.80 6.41
N LEU A 196 -0.46 13.50 6.87
CA LEU A 196 -1.66 13.69 6.05
C LEU A 196 -1.92 15.16 5.72
N ASN A 197 -1.71 16.05 6.70
CA ASN A 197 -1.84 17.50 6.51
C ASN A 197 -0.80 18.03 5.53
N THR A 198 0.43 17.51 5.57
CA THR A 198 1.49 17.89 4.61
C THR A 198 1.11 17.47 3.19
N CYS A 199 0.57 16.29 3.02
CA CYS A 199 0.09 15.84 1.71
C CYS A 199 -1.02 16.76 1.19
N ARG A 200 -1.98 17.10 2.05
CA ARG A 200 -3.06 18.04 1.68
C ARG A 200 -2.52 19.38 1.26
N GLU A 201 -1.61 19.94 2.03
CA GLU A 201 -1.02 21.27 1.77
C GLU A 201 -0.22 21.29 0.47
N LEU A 202 0.58 20.27 0.21
CA LEU A 202 1.47 20.21 -0.95
C LEU A 202 0.84 19.59 -2.20
N GLY A 203 -0.39 19.11 -2.11
CA GLY A 203 -1.07 18.48 -3.24
C GLY A 203 -0.48 17.12 -3.59
N ILE A 204 0.00 16.37 -2.60
CA ILE A 204 0.54 15.03 -2.77
C ILE A 204 -0.56 14.02 -2.48
N GLY A 205 -0.69 12.98 -3.32
CA GLY A 205 -1.63 11.90 -3.08
C GLY A 205 -1.20 11.01 -1.91
N PHE A 206 -2.15 10.24 -1.39
CA PHE A 206 -1.87 9.33 -0.29
C PHE A 206 -2.39 7.93 -0.62
N VAL A 207 -1.52 6.94 -0.46
CA VAL A 207 -1.82 5.54 -0.79
C VAL A 207 -1.72 4.70 0.48
N PRO A 208 -2.86 4.43 1.15
CA PRO A 208 -2.86 3.55 2.31
C PRO A 208 -2.53 2.12 1.91
N TYR A 209 -1.49 1.53 2.50
CA TYR A 209 -1.30 0.09 2.39
C TYR A 209 -1.87 -0.60 3.63
N SER A 210 -2.13 -1.90 3.54
CA SER A 210 -2.80 -2.68 4.56
C SER A 210 -4.12 -2.04 5.03
N PRO A 211 -4.99 -1.55 4.13
CA PRO A 211 -6.17 -0.78 4.52
C PRO A 211 -7.18 -1.58 5.33
N ILE A 212 -7.09 -2.91 5.30
CA ILE A 212 -7.93 -3.84 6.09
C ILE A 212 -7.10 -4.46 7.24
N ASN A 213 -6.00 -3.82 7.61
CA ASN A 213 -5.07 -4.28 8.65
C ASN A 213 -4.66 -5.74 8.42
N ARG A 214 -4.07 -6.02 7.25
CA ARG A 214 -3.58 -7.35 6.86
C ARG A 214 -4.64 -8.45 6.96
N GLY A 215 -5.90 -8.11 6.67
CA GLY A 215 -7.05 -9.00 6.71
C GLY A 215 -7.84 -8.99 8.01
N PHE A 216 -7.31 -8.43 9.10
CA PHE A 216 -7.96 -8.46 10.41
C PHE A 216 -9.32 -7.74 10.42
N LEU A 217 -9.39 -6.54 9.85
CA LEU A 217 -10.64 -5.77 9.81
C LEU A 217 -11.72 -6.40 8.91
N GLY A 218 -11.34 -7.36 8.06
CA GLY A 218 -12.29 -8.13 7.26
C GLY A 218 -13.03 -9.24 8.04
N GLY A 219 -12.63 -9.51 9.29
CA GLY A 219 -13.28 -10.48 10.14
C GLY A 219 -12.89 -11.94 9.91
N CYS A 220 -11.96 -12.22 8.99
CA CYS A 220 -11.53 -13.60 8.67
C CYS A 220 -10.39 -14.11 9.57
N ILE A 221 -9.82 -13.24 10.39
CA ILE A 221 -8.67 -13.53 11.26
C ILE A 221 -9.04 -13.21 12.70
N ASN A 222 -8.74 -14.13 13.63
CA ASN A 222 -9.01 -13.95 15.06
C ASN A 222 -7.92 -14.61 15.91
N GLU A 223 -8.10 -14.62 17.24
CA GLU A 223 -7.15 -15.17 18.20
C GLU A 223 -6.84 -16.67 18.00
N TYR A 224 -7.65 -17.38 17.26
CA TYR A 224 -7.46 -18.82 16.97
C TYR A 224 -6.72 -19.07 15.65
N THR A 225 -6.49 -18.02 14.86
CA THR A 225 -5.81 -18.14 13.57
C THR A 225 -4.33 -18.52 13.78
N VAL A 226 -3.86 -19.51 13.02
CA VAL A 226 -2.45 -19.92 13.01
C VAL A 226 -1.83 -19.52 11.69
N PHE A 227 -0.72 -18.77 11.75
CA PHE A 227 0.02 -18.32 10.58
C PHE A 227 1.19 -19.27 10.28
N ALA A 228 1.50 -19.48 9.00
CA ALA A 228 2.62 -20.34 8.58
C ALA A 228 3.96 -19.80 9.14
N PRO A 229 4.77 -20.62 9.86
CA PRO A 229 5.92 -20.14 10.62
C PRO A 229 7.00 -19.41 9.83
N ASN A 230 7.27 -19.83 8.60
CA ASN A 230 8.35 -19.26 7.79
C ASN A 230 7.88 -18.43 6.60
N ASN A 231 6.58 -18.20 6.47
CA ASN A 231 5.98 -17.68 5.26
C ASN A 231 5.00 -16.53 5.49
N ASP A 232 4.56 -16.33 6.72
CA ASP A 232 3.58 -15.29 7.05
C ASP A 232 4.13 -14.38 8.14
N ASN A 233 4.43 -13.12 7.78
CA ASN A 233 5.03 -12.16 8.72
C ASN A 233 4.08 -11.73 9.84
N ARG A 234 2.75 -11.99 9.71
CA ARG A 234 1.77 -11.65 10.75
C ARG A 234 2.07 -12.34 12.08
N GLN A 235 2.68 -13.53 12.05
CA GLN A 235 3.04 -14.27 13.26
C GLN A 235 3.98 -13.50 14.19
N THR A 236 4.80 -12.57 13.65
CA THR A 236 5.78 -11.79 14.44
C THR A 236 5.26 -10.40 14.81
N LEU A 237 4.10 -10.01 14.34
CA LEU A 237 3.54 -8.67 14.59
C LEU A 237 2.77 -8.66 15.91
N PRO A 238 2.99 -7.68 16.81
CA PRO A 238 2.32 -7.63 18.11
C PRO A 238 0.80 -7.65 18.04
N ARG A 239 0.18 -6.98 17.06
CA ARG A 239 -1.28 -6.95 16.90
C ARG A 239 -1.88 -8.29 16.47
N PHE A 240 -1.06 -9.20 15.94
CA PHE A 240 -1.50 -10.52 15.48
C PHE A 240 -1.21 -11.62 16.49
N GLN A 241 -0.74 -11.29 17.70
CA GLN A 241 -0.68 -12.23 18.79
C GLN A 241 -2.10 -12.50 19.33
N PRO A 242 -2.42 -13.73 19.78
CA PRO A 242 -3.79 -14.10 20.16
C PRO A 242 -4.47 -13.16 21.15
N GLU A 243 -3.76 -12.71 22.18
CA GLU A 243 -4.33 -11.79 23.18
C GLU A 243 -4.71 -10.45 22.59
N ALA A 244 -3.82 -9.88 21.74
CA ALA A 244 -4.10 -8.61 21.07
C ALA A 244 -5.27 -8.74 20.10
N MET A 245 -5.32 -9.81 19.31
CA MET A 245 -6.43 -10.06 18.39
C MET A 245 -7.76 -10.22 19.13
N ARG A 246 -7.77 -10.94 20.26
CA ARG A 246 -8.97 -11.09 21.08
C ARG A 246 -9.51 -9.73 21.55
N ALA A 247 -8.61 -8.87 22.08
CA ALA A 247 -8.99 -7.54 22.54
C ALA A 247 -9.51 -6.67 21.40
N ASN A 248 -8.85 -6.73 20.24
CA ASN A 248 -9.16 -5.89 19.09
C ASN A 248 -10.39 -6.38 18.29
N MET A 249 -10.87 -7.61 18.51
CA MET A 249 -12.08 -8.11 17.86
C MET A 249 -13.32 -7.26 18.17
N ARG A 250 -13.32 -6.52 19.25
CA ARG A 250 -14.37 -5.57 19.56
C ARG A 250 -14.52 -4.50 18.48
N ILE A 251 -13.41 -4.09 17.88
CA ILE A 251 -13.40 -3.13 16.77
C ILE A 251 -14.05 -3.78 15.54
N VAL A 252 -13.66 -5.01 15.21
CA VAL A 252 -14.24 -5.74 14.08
C VAL A 252 -15.76 -5.90 14.26
N ASN A 253 -16.20 -6.21 15.47
CA ASN A 253 -17.62 -6.34 15.78
C ASN A 253 -18.39 -5.03 15.52
N ILE A 254 -17.78 -3.88 15.83
CA ILE A 254 -18.38 -2.57 15.52
C ILE A 254 -18.52 -2.40 14.01
N LEU A 255 -17.50 -2.72 13.23
CA LEU A 255 -17.54 -2.62 11.77
C LEU A 255 -18.62 -3.54 11.18
N GLN A 256 -18.73 -4.75 11.69
CA GLN A 256 -19.74 -5.71 11.25
C GLN A 256 -21.15 -5.21 11.54
N ALA A 257 -21.40 -4.70 12.73
CA ALA A 257 -22.71 -4.16 13.11
C ALA A 257 -23.07 -2.92 12.28
N PHE A 258 -22.11 -2.01 12.08
CA PHE A 258 -22.29 -0.82 11.24
C PHE A 258 -22.62 -1.20 9.80
N GLY A 259 -21.88 -2.17 9.25
CA GLY A 259 -22.06 -2.63 7.87
C GLY A 259 -23.37 -3.35 7.64
N ARG A 260 -23.81 -4.19 8.59
CA ARG A 260 -25.08 -4.93 8.45
C ARG A 260 -26.27 -4.02 8.20
N LYS A 261 -26.32 -2.89 8.87
CA LYS A 261 -27.40 -1.90 8.69
C LYS A 261 -27.37 -1.24 7.31
N ARG A 262 -26.26 -1.34 6.59
CA ARG A 262 -26.02 -0.61 5.34
C ARG A 262 -25.72 -1.51 4.14
N GLY A 263 -25.83 -2.82 4.32
CA GLY A 263 -25.54 -3.79 3.27
C GLY A 263 -24.05 -3.89 2.94
N MET A 264 -23.16 -3.58 3.88
CA MET A 264 -21.71 -3.60 3.71
C MET A 264 -21.07 -4.69 4.57
N THR A 265 -20.03 -5.32 4.04
CA THR A 265 -19.15 -6.17 4.84
C THR A 265 -18.20 -5.31 5.67
N SER A 266 -17.57 -5.87 6.69
CA SER A 266 -16.61 -5.13 7.52
C SER A 266 -15.41 -4.64 6.69
N ALA A 267 -14.94 -5.41 5.71
CA ALA A 267 -13.89 -4.99 4.79
C ALA A 267 -14.33 -3.79 3.95
N GLN A 268 -15.56 -3.79 3.46
CA GLN A 268 -16.12 -2.66 2.70
C GLN A 268 -16.26 -1.41 3.57
N VAL A 269 -16.63 -1.58 4.83
CA VAL A 269 -16.67 -0.46 5.80
C VAL A 269 -15.28 0.13 5.98
N ALA A 270 -14.27 -0.70 6.19
CA ALA A 270 -12.90 -0.24 6.37
C ALA A 270 -12.38 0.53 5.14
N LEU A 271 -12.62 0.02 3.94
CA LEU A 271 -12.21 0.66 2.69
C LEU A 271 -13.00 1.94 2.42
N GLY A 272 -14.32 1.90 2.61
CA GLY A 272 -15.17 3.07 2.43
C GLY A 272 -14.81 4.21 3.36
N TRP A 273 -14.43 3.89 4.59
CA TRP A 273 -13.97 4.87 5.55
C TRP A 273 -12.73 5.63 5.05
N LEU A 274 -11.74 4.91 4.47
CA LEU A 274 -10.56 5.54 3.88
C LEU A 274 -10.93 6.41 2.66
N LEU A 275 -11.79 5.90 1.79
CA LEU A 275 -12.18 6.61 0.57
C LEU A 275 -12.87 7.95 0.86
N GLN A 276 -13.63 8.04 1.95
CA GLN A 276 -14.32 9.28 2.31
C GLN A 276 -13.42 10.31 3.01
N LYS A 277 -12.23 9.92 3.45
CA LYS A 277 -11.31 10.84 4.15
C LYS A 277 -10.83 11.98 3.26
N ALA A 278 -10.53 11.71 2.01
CA ALA A 278 -10.15 12.74 1.04
C ALA A 278 -10.17 12.17 -0.38
N PRO A 279 -10.43 13.01 -1.41
CA PRO A 279 -10.50 12.53 -2.81
C PRO A 279 -9.15 12.13 -3.40
N TRP A 280 -8.05 12.45 -2.73
CA TRP A 280 -6.69 12.11 -3.15
C TRP A 280 -6.12 10.91 -2.38
N ILE A 281 -6.96 10.13 -1.71
CA ILE A 281 -6.59 8.89 -1.04
C ILE A 281 -7.01 7.71 -1.90
N VAL A 282 -6.06 6.83 -2.21
CA VAL A 282 -6.27 5.63 -3.04
C VAL A 282 -5.76 4.41 -2.27
N PRO A 283 -6.63 3.67 -1.59
CA PRO A 283 -6.22 2.43 -0.91
C PRO A 283 -5.78 1.35 -1.90
N ILE A 284 -4.85 0.50 -1.46
CA ILE A 284 -4.35 -0.62 -2.27
C ILE A 284 -4.53 -1.96 -1.54
N PRO A 285 -5.78 -2.41 -1.33
CA PRO A 285 -5.99 -3.72 -0.74
C PRO A 285 -5.45 -4.83 -1.62
N GLY A 286 -4.82 -5.82 -1.01
CA GLY A 286 -4.36 -7.02 -1.72
C GLY A 286 -5.21 -8.22 -1.36
N THR A 287 -5.29 -9.19 -2.27
CA THR A 287 -5.96 -10.45 -2.03
C THR A 287 -5.44 -11.54 -2.96
N THR A 288 -5.64 -12.78 -2.60
CA THR A 288 -5.38 -13.95 -3.43
C THR A 288 -6.66 -14.65 -3.89
N LYS A 289 -7.83 -14.09 -3.53
CA LYS A 289 -9.14 -14.68 -3.81
C LYS A 289 -10.03 -13.73 -4.62
N LEU A 290 -10.65 -14.27 -5.69
CA LEU A 290 -11.58 -13.50 -6.52
C LEU A 290 -12.76 -12.94 -5.71
N SER A 291 -13.31 -13.72 -4.78
CA SER A 291 -14.42 -13.27 -3.93
C SER A 291 -14.05 -12.03 -3.10
N HIS A 292 -12.84 -11.98 -2.59
CA HIS A 292 -12.35 -10.80 -1.84
C HIS A 292 -12.08 -9.62 -2.76
N LEU A 293 -11.59 -9.87 -3.99
CA LEU A 293 -11.44 -8.79 -4.97
C LEU A 293 -12.79 -8.14 -5.26
N GLU A 294 -13.80 -8.95 -5.55
CA GLU A 294 -15.16 -8.45 -5.82
C GLU A 294 -15.72 -7.65 -4.63
N GLU A 295 -15.55 -8.18 -3.42
CA GLU A 295 -15.97 -7.52 -2.18
C GLU A 295 -15.29 -6.17 -2.02
N ASN A 296 -13.96 -6.11 -2.22
CA ASN A 296 -13.19 -4.88 -2.08
C ASN A 296 -13.62 -3.83 -3.11
N LEU A 297 -13.79 -4.23 -4.36
CA LEU A 297 -14.18 -3.30 -5.43
C LEU A 297 -15.56 -2.68 -5.20
N ARG A 298 -16.48 -3.42 -4.61
CA ARG A 298 -17.80 -2.90 -4.27
C ARG A 298 -17.77 -1.80 -3.20
N ALA A 299 -16.69 -1.67 -2.44
CA ALA A 299 -16.56 -0.58 -1.48
C ALA A 299 -16.67 0.80 -2.14
N THR A 300 -16.33 0.91 -3.43
CA THR A 300 -16.43 2.17 -4.18
C THR A 300 -17.87 2.56 -4.56
N GLU A 301 -18.82 1.66 -4.39
CA GLU A 301 -20.23 1.87 -4.78
C GLU A 301 -21.08 2.48 -3.64
N PHE A 302 -20.58 2.44 -2.40
CA PHE A 302 -21.35 2.93 -1.25
C PHE A 302 -21.10 4.43 -1.03
N THR A 303 -22.19 5.17 -0.82
CA THR A 303 -22.15 6.58 -0.46
C THR A 303 -22.93 6.77 0.83
N LEU A 304 -22.21 7.12 1.89
CA LEU A 304 -22.80 7.38 3.20
C LEU A 304 -22.68 8.87 3.55
N LEU A 305 -23.53 9.32 4.46
CA LEU A 305 -23.45 10.70 4.95
C LEU A 305 -22.24 10.87 5.87
N PRO A 306 -21.64 12.08 5.92
CA PRO A 306 -20.53 12.36 6.84
C PRO A 306 -20.85 12.02 8.30
N GLU A 307 -22.09 12.21 8.74
CA GLU A 307 -22.55 11.90 10.09
C GLU A 307 -22.47 10.40 10.38
N GLU A 308 -22.75 9.56 9.39
CA GLU A 308 -22.67 8.11 9.54
C GLU A 308 -21.21 7.67 9.76
N TRP A 309 -20.27 8.22 8.98
CA TRP A 309 -18.85 7.94 9.18
C TRP A 309 -18.35 8.45 10.52
N LYS A 310 -18.85 9.58 10.98
CA LYS A 310 -18.50 10.13 12.30
C LYS A 310 -18.98 9.23 13.43
N GLU A 311 -20.18 8.67 13.31
CA GLU A 311 -20.74 7.69 14.25
C GLU A 311 -19.81 6.47 14.36
N LEU A 312 -19.34 5.96 13.22
CA LEU A 312 -18.40 4.84 13.19
C LEU A 312 -17.10 5.19 13.91
N GLU A 313 -16.50 6.33 13.57
CA GLU A 313 -15.24 6.78 14.21
C GLU A 313 -15.40 6.91 15.72
N ASN A 314 -16.48 7.52 16.18
CA ASN A 314 -16.73 7.69 17.61
C ASN A 314 -16.85 6.34 18.32
N ALA A 315 -17.51 5.36 17.69
CA ALA A 315 -17.66 4.04 18.27
C ALA A 315 -16.32 3.30 18.34
N VAL A 316 -15.50 3.39 17.29
CA VAL A 316 -14.19 2.74 17.24
C VAL A 316 -13.21 3.39 18.24
N GLU A 317 -13.24 4.72 18.35
CA GLU A 317 -12.35 5.47 19.25
C GLU A 317 -12.55 5.10 20.73
N THR A 318 -13.71 4.55 21.13
CA THR A 318 -13.93 4.12 22.51
C THR A 318 -13.13 2.86 22.86
N ILE A 319 -12.56 2.17 21.89
CA ILE A 319 -11.86 0.91 22.08
C ILE A 319 -10.36 1.13 21.81
N PRO A 320 -9.48 1.03 22.83
CA PRO A 320 -8.06 1.14 22.60
C PRO A 320 -7.53 -0.05 21.79
N VAL A 321 -6.67 0.23 20.82
CA VAL A 321 -5.98 -0.79 20.03
C VAL A 321 -4.89 -1.42 20.91
N VAL A 322 -4.88 -2.76 20.98
CA VAL A 322 -3.90 -3.51 21.75
C VAL A 322 -2.80 -4.04 20.82
N GLY A 323 -1.54 -3.90 21.25
CA GLY A 323 -0.36 -4.33 20.51
C GLY A 323 0.18 -3.24 19.59
N GLU A 324 1.52 -3.21 19.50
CA GLU A 324 2.22 -2.30 18.61
C GLU A 324 2.07 -2.74 17.15
N ARG A 325 2.22 -1.79 16.24
CA ARG A 325 2.11 -2.01 14.79
C ARG A 325 3.16 -2.98 14.26
N TYR A 326 4.42 -2.75 14.63
CA TYR A 326 5.56 -3.56 14.21
C TYR A 326 6.31 -4.10 15.43
N ASN A 327 7.11 -5.15 15.23
CA ASN A 327 8.11 -5.54 16.19
C ASN A 327 9.19 -4.45 16.28
N ILE A 328 10.09 -4.53 17.28
CA ILE A 328 11.10 -3.50 17.57
C ILE A 328 11.98 -3.22 16.35
N GLU A 329 12.40 -4.28 15.64
CA GLU A 329 13.28 -4.14 14.48
C GLU A 329 12.60 -3.39 13.32
N GLN A 330 11.38 -3.75 12.99
CA GLN A 330 10.62 -3.10 11.92
C GLN A 330 10.24 -1.66 12.27
N GLN A 331 9.94 -1.40 13.55
CA GLN A 331 9.57 -0.06 14.01
C GLN A 331 10.70 0.96 13.81
N ARG A 332 11.96 0.53 13.85
CA ARG A 332 13.12 1.38 13.60
C ARG A 332 13.25 1.87 12.16
N GLN A 333 12.51 1.29 11.22
CA GLN A 333 12.59 1.61 9.79
C GLN A 333 11.60 2.67 9.35
N VAL A 334 10.74 3.16 10.23
CA VAL A 334 9.65 4.08 9.88
C VAL A 334 9.75 5.41 10.62
N GLY A 335 9.12 6.44 10.07
CA GLY A 335 9.01 7.75 10.72
C GLY A 335 10.22 8.67 10.57
N PHE A 336 11.11 8.39 9.63
CA PHE A 336 12.31 9.21 9.40
C PHE A 336 12.03 10.51 8.65
#